data_5bf03a5067c49500391a65ac11189b0e
#
_entry.id   5bf03a5067c49500391a65ac11189b0e
#
_cell.length_a   1.000
_cell.length_b   1.000
_cell.length_c   1.000
_cell.angle_alpha   90.00
_cell.angle_beta   90.00
_cell.angle_gamma   90.00
#
_symmetry.space_group_name_H-M   'P 1'
#
loop_
_entity.id
_entity.type
_entity.pdbx_description
1 polymer ?
#
loop_
_entity_poly.entity_id
_entity_poly.type
_entity_poly.pdbx_seq_one_letter_code
_entity_poly.pdbx_strand_id
1 'polypeptide(L)'
;VTPKLNRREAIGSFGLSSAALAAAALDAAVNPAKADHVQLGRTARRQGVVGKMTGAQAVAAALRCEQVRCVFGIPGAQNNELWDAFKAYGQPYFLVAHESSASVMADAAARVTGEVGVFSVVPGPGLTNALTGIGEALYDSVPLVGIVTDVDRAPNAPVGQVHGLPNDAILRPVVKALIPVRHQAEIPGAIFEAFRVARAGEPGPVGVLIPYPLFMEAWDYDQPPPPPYPVPFDEAAYQKVLCHLRDRRKRVGIYAGLGCAEAGPSLTAVAEMLQAPVATSVSGKGVVADSHPLAVGWGYGKQGTRAAEAAFKDVDLVLAIGVRYSEVSTANYAIPSHDTLIHVDINPQNLGKNVPAHVCLCSDSRVFLDRLLADGQDLRRPADPKLWEKIHRSRQVDRCLARTVQVDRCVDPMVFLSQLRDFLGPDELVIVDVTASTHWAAESVEVEGTRRFFTPADNQSMGWALPASIGAKIVRPDRQVACVTGDGCFLMSAMELSSAARAGIPVKFFVFDDGAYHYMQMLQEPVYRRTTATEIARIDYEAFARAVGLGYNQICSNADVMPGIQRAFGLAGPILTHVHVSYDGREIRWLSALRSHYLKELSTRQKVRVAARVGVRSIGRANDSD
;
A
#
# COMPACT_ATOMS: atom_id res chain seq x y z
N VAL A 1 -6.08 -19.64 64.54
CA VAL A 1 -4.80 -18.89 64.76
C VAL A 1 -3.98 -19.11 63.51
N THR A 2 -4.06 -18.21 62.58
CA THR A 2 -3.25 -18.16 61.34
C THR A 2 -2.05 -17.23 61.57
N PRO A 3 -0.81 -17.61 61.26
CA PRO A 3 0.33 -16.72 61.38
C PRO A 3 0.35 -15.71 60.21
N LYS A 4 0.46 -14.44 60.57
CA LYS A 4 0.70 -13.34 59.63
C LYS A 4 2.16 -13.38 59.15
N LEU A 5 2.40 -13.69 57.89
CA LEU A 5 3.71 -13.52 57.25
C LEU A 5 4.04 -12.04 57.08
N ASN A 6 5.22 -11.64 57.56
CA ASN A 6 5.71 -10.29 57.58
C ASN A 6 6.25 -9.88 56.20
N ARG A 7 5.78 -8.77 55.67
CA ARG A 7 6.08 -8.22 54.34
C ARG A 7 7.57 -7.91 54.07
N ARG A 8 8.44 -8.00 55.06
CA ARG A 8 9.87 -7.71 54.93
C ARG A 8 10.75 -8.93 54.61
N GLU A 9 10.26 -10.16 54.83
CA GLU A 9 11.03 -11.37 54.56
C GLU A 9 10.86 -11.93 53.15
N ALA A 10 9.81 -11.48 52.40
CA ALA A 10 9.58 -11.85 51.02
C ALA A 10 10.45 -11.06 50.00
N ILE A 11 11.15 -9.99 50.44
CA ILE A 11 11.93 -9.12 49.57
C ILE A 11 13.43 -9.51 49.54
N GLY A 12 13.87 -10.37 50.43
CA GLY A 12 15.30 -10.69 50.60
C GLY A 12 15.89 -11.80 49.73
N SER A 13 15.07 -12.58 49.01
CA SER A 13 15.56 -13.73 48.22
C SER A 13 15.43 -13.61 46.70
N PHE A 14 14.94 -12.47 46.18
CA PHE A 14 14.82 -12.22 44.74
C PHE A 14 15.80 -11.14 44.18
N GLY A 15 16.79 -10.77 44.94
CA GLY A 15 17.53 -9.51 44.75
C GLY A 15 18.78 -9.57 43.85
N LEU A 16 19.20 -10.69 43.26
CA LEU A 16 20.43 -10.74 42.45
C LEU A 16 20.29 -11.34 41.04
N SER A 17 19.17 -11.99 40.72
CA SER A 17 18.92 -12.46 39.35
C SER A 17 18.04 -11.52 38.52
N SER A 18 17.25 -10.65 39.15
CA SER A 18 16.35 -9.72 38.47
C SER A 18 17.03 -8.48 37.91
N ALA A 19 18.12 -8.02 38.53
CA ALA A 19 18.86 -6.85 38.01
C ALA A 19 19.68 -7.17 36.74
N ALA A 20 20.24 -8.39 36.65
CA ALA A 20 20.94 -8.83 35.44
C ALA A 20 19.97 -9.14 34.29
N LEU A 21 18.78 -9.69 34.58
CA LEU A 21 17.71 -9.88 33.57
C LEU A 21 17.06 -8.57 33.15
N ALA A 22 16.91 -7.61 34.07
CA ALA A 22 16.41 -6.27 33.75
C ALA A 22 17.43 -5.46 32.93
N ALA A 23 18.73 -5.59 33.18
CA ALA A 23 19.78 -4.95 32.40
C ALA A 23 19.88 -5.55 30.97
N ALA A 24 19.75 -6.88 30.84
CA ALA A 24 19.74 -7.55 29.54
C ALA A 24 18.46 -7.23 28.73
N ALA A 25 17.32 -7.08 29.42
CA ALA A 25 16.08 -6.67 28.80
C ALA A 25 16.08 -5.18 28.37
N LEU A 26 16.77 -4.31 29.11
CA LEU A 26 16.95 -2.91 28.76
C LEU A 26 17.89 -2.76 27.55
N ASP A 27 18.97 -3.56 27.49
CA ASP A 27 19.92 -3.54 26.37
C ASP A 27 19.30 -4.08 25.07
N ALA A 28 18.40 -5.05 25.14
CA ALA A 28 17.61 -5.56 24.01
C ALA A 28 16.51 -4.59 23.55
N ALA A 29 15.95 -3.78 24.47
CA ALA A 29 14.94 -2.77 24.15
C ALA A 29 15.52 -1.48 23.56
N VAL A 30 16.82 -1.20 23.83
CA VAL A 30 17.51 0.05 23.41
C VAL A 30 18.35 -0.15 22.15
N ASN A 31 18.59 -1.39 21.71
CA ASN A 31 19.44 -1.65 20.54
C ASN A 31 18.86 -2.74 19.61
N PRO A 32 17.87 -2.42 18.73
CA PRO A 32 17.31 -3.39 17.80
C PRO A 32 18.33 -3.92 16.77
N ALA A 33 19.51 -3.32 16.67
CA ALA A 33 20.61 -3.79 15.80
C ALA A 33 21.36 -5.02 16.35
N LYS A 34 21.06 -5.48 17.58
CA LYS A 34 21.64 -6.68 18.19
C LYS A 34 20.65 -7.83 18.34
N ALA A 35 19.44 -7.73 17.76
CA ALA A 35 18.63 -8.92 17.54
C ALA A 35 19.38 -9.79 16.51
N ASP A 36 19.94 -10.90 16.97
CA ASP A 36 20.59 -11.87 16.11
C ASP A 36 19.76 -12.11 14.86
N HIS A 37 20.35 -11.83 13.70
CA HIS A 37 19.80 -12.20 12.40
C HIS A 37 19.76 -13.73 12.33
N VAL A 38 18.71 -14.33 12.86
CA VAL A 38 18.38 -15.72 12.56
C VAL A 38 17.99 -15.74 11.09
N GLN A 39 18.94 -16.11 10.23
CA GLN A 39 18.66 -16.55 8.88
C GLN A 39 17.76 -17.79 8.98
N LEU A 40 16.45 -17.58 8.93
CA LEU A 40 15.49 -18.66 8.78
C LEU A 40 15.62 -19.21 7.36
N GLY A 41 16.34 -20.31 7.24
CA GLY A 41 16.39 -21.11 5.99
C GLY A 41 14.97 -21.46 5.55
N ARG A 42 14.68 -21.25 4.27
CA ARG A 42 13.39 -21.43 3.60
C ARG A 42 12.84 -22.87 3.55
N THR A 43 13.31 -23.80 4.37
CA THR A 43 12.99 -25.24 4.27
C THR A 43 12.44 -25.88 5.54
N ALA A 44 12.01 -25.10 6.57
CA ALA A 44 11.26 -25.70 7.67
C ALA A 44 9.82 -26.02 7.18
N ARG A 45 9.46 -27.30 7.14
CA ARG A 45 8.06 -27.75 6.98
C ARG A 45 7.22 -26.97 7.99
N ARG A 46 6.09 -26.40 7.54
CA ARG A 46 5.10 -25.76 8.43
C ARG A 46 4.69 -26.78 9.48
N GLN A 47 5.26 -26.69 10.67
CA GLN A 47 4.79 -27.45 11.81
C GLN A 47 3.48 -26.81 12.27
N GLY A 48 2.48 -27.60 12.63
CA GLY A 48 1.22 -27.11 13.17
C GLY A 48 1.39 -26.60 14.61
N VAL A 49 0.29 -26.13 15.20
CA VAL A 49 0.20 -25.83 16.62
C VAL A 49 -0.12 -27.12 17.38
N VAL A 50 0.82 -27.57 18.21
CA VAL A 50 0.71 -28.86 18.92
C VAL A 50 1.05 -28.69 20.40
N GLY A 51 0.26 -29.32 21.26
CA GLY A 51 0.48 -29.39 22.70
C GLY A 51 -0.44 -28.48 23.51
N LYS A 52 -0.31 -28.58 24.85
CA LYS A 52 -1.14 -27.85 25.80
C LYS A 52 -0.64 -26.42 25.97
N MET A 53 -1.44 -25.44 25.64
CA MET A 53 -1.12 -24.01 25.78
C MET A 53 -2.40 -23.18 25.89
N THR A 54 -2.27 -21.91 26.32
CA THR A 54 -3.40 -20.97 26.35
C THR A 54 -3.80 -20.52 24.95
N GLY A 55 -5.01 -19.97 24.78
CA GLY A 55 -5.45 -19.44 23.50
C GLY A 55 -4.56 -18.33 22.96
N ALA A 56 -4.03 -17.45 23.82
CA ALA A 56 -3.08 -16.41 23.42
C ALA A 56 -1.77 -17.01 22.90
N GLN A 57 -1.25 -18.04 23.59
CA GLN A 57 -0.06 -18.78 23.16
C GLN A 57 -0.29 -19.49 21.82
N ALA A 58 -1.50 -20.05 21.62
CA ALA A 58 -1.87 -20.70 20.36
C ALA A 58 -1.91 -19.71 19.19
N VAL A 59 -2.40 -18.47 19.41
CA VAL A 59 -2.28 -17.39 18.39
C VAL A 59 -0.82 -17.13 18.06
N ALA A 60 0.04 -16.91 19.08
CA ALA A 60 1.47 -16.63 18.86
C ALA A 60 2.16 -17.79 18.11
N ALA A 61 1.87 -19.03 18.47
CA ALA A 61 2.40 -20.21 17.79
C ALA A 61 1.94 -20.31 16.34
N ALA A 62 0.65 -20.05 16.05
CA ALA A 62 0.11 -20.05 14.69
C ALA A 62 0.75 -18.96 13.80
N LEU A 63 0.96 -17.75 14.35
CA LEU A 63 1.65 -16.66 13.62
C LEU A 63 3.11 -17.01 13.32
N ARG A 64 3.79 -17.71 14.24
CA ARG A 64 5.13 -18.24 13.99
C ARG A 64 5.14 -19.29 12.89
N CYS A 65 4.16 -20.19 12.85
CA CYS A 65 4.01 -21.17 11.75
C CYS A 65 3.78 -20.48 10.41
N GLU A 66 3.05 -19.36 10.37
CA GLU A 66 2.85 -18.51 9.18
C GLU A 66 4.03 -17.56 8.90
N GLN A 67 5.09 -17.60 9.70
CA GLN A 67 6.32 -16.81 9.52
C GLN A 67 6.07 -15.29 9.52
N VAL A 68 5.15 -14.83 10.37
CA VAL A 68 4.79 -13.40 10.48
C VAL A 68 6.01 -12.59 10.93
N ARG A 69 6.40 -11.61 10.13
CA ARG A 69 7.58 -10.78 10.38
C ARG A 69 7.40 -9.82 11.54
N CYS A 70 6.21 -9.24 11.69
CA CYS A 70 5.88 -8.30 12.75
C CYS A 70 4.36 -8.20 12.92
N VAL A 71 3.90 -8.10 14.17
CA VAL A 71 2.52 -7.75 14.53
C VAL A 71 2.50 -6.29 14.97
N PHE A 72 1.67 -5.47 14.34
CA PHE A 72 1.53 -4.05 14.68
C PHE A 72 0.30 -3.82 15.55
N GLY A 73 0.37 -2.96 16.57
CA GLY A 73 -0.81 -2.67 17.37
C GLY A 73 -0.53 -1.98 18.71
N ILE A 74 -1.57 -1.92 19.53
CA ILE A 74 -1.54 -1.34 20.88
C ILE A 74 -2.07 -2.37 21.87
N PRO A 75 -1.37 -2.63 23.01
CA PRO A 75 -1.89 -3.44 24.09
C PRO A 75 -3.03 -2.73 24.82
N GLY A 76 -4.02 -3.50 25.27
CA GLY A 76 -5.11 -3.03 26.12
C GLY A 76 -5.68 -4.17 26.96
N ALA A 77 -6.66 -3.87 27.80
CA ALA A 77 -7.16 -4.81 28.80
C ALA A 77 -7.62 -6.15 28.19
N GLN A 78 -8.21 -6.13 27.00
CA GLN A 78 -8.75 -7.33 26.37
C GLN A 78 -7.73 -8.12 25.53
N ASN A 79 -6.52 -7.58 25.28
CA ASN A 79 -5.49 -8.29 24.49
C ASN A 79 -4.10 -8.35 25.14
N ASN A 80 -3.98 -8.01 26.42
CA ASN A 80 -2.70 -8.09 27.13
C ASN A 80 -2.09 -9.50 27.11
N GLU A 81 -2.91 -10.55 27.21
CA GLU A 81 -2.49 -11.94 27.11
C GLU A 81 -1.79 -12.24 25.77
N LEU A 82 -2.27 -11.64 24.68
CA LEU A 82 -1.62 -11.77 23.37
C LEU A 82 -0.23 -11.14 23.33
N TRP A 83 -0.08 -9.94 23.89
CA TRP A 83 1.21 -9.25 23.90
C TRP A 83 2.25 -9.96 24.77
N ASP A 84 1.82 -10.54 25.89
CA ASP A 84 2.68 -11.39 26.69
C ASP A 84 3.08 -12.68 25.95
N ALA A 85 2.13 -13.32 25.29
CA ALA A 85 2.39 -14.49 24.46
C ALA A 85 3.31 -14.19 23.27
N PHE A 86 3.17 -13.03 22.59
CA PHE A 86 4.10 -12.64 21.53
C PHE A 86 5.53 -12.54 22.04
N LYS A 87 5.72 -11.92 23.21
CA LYS A 87 7.03 -11.83 23.85
C LYS A 87 7.57 -13.21 24.25
N ALA A 88 6.75 -14.04 24.85
CA ALA A 88 7.15 -15.38 25.33
C ALA A 88 7.54 -16.32 24.17
N TYR A 89 6.86 -16.22 23.03
CA TYR A 89 7.11 -17.04 21.83
C TYR A 89 8.09 -16.42 20.84
N GLY A 90 8.66 -15.26 21.16
CA GLY A 90 9.58 -14.54 20.27
C GLY A 90 8.92 -14.12 18.94
N GLN A 91 7.60 -13.88 18.94
CA GLN A 91 6.90 -13.28 17.81
C GLN A 91 7.21 -11.78 17.76
N PRO A 92 7.85 -11.25 16.70
CA PRO A 92 8.14 -9.83 16.61
C PRO A 92 6.86 -8.99 16.61
N TYR A 93 6.89 -7.87 17.33
CA TYR A 93 5.79 -6.93 17.39
C TYR A 93 6.28 -5.49 17.46
N PHE A 94 5.42 -4.55 17.08
CA PHE A 94 5.71 -3.12 17.12
C PHE A 94 4.54 -2.34 17.73
N LEU A 95 4.84 -1.55 18.76
CA LEU A 95 3.89 -0.65 19.39
C LEU A 95 3.74 0.63 18.56
N VAL A 96 2.53 0.90 18.08
CA VAL A 96 2.17 2.11 17.33
C VAL A 96 1.62 3.20 18.26
N ALA A 97 1.50 4.43 17.77
CA ALA A 97 0.87 5.55 18.48
C ALA A 97 -0.66 5.59 18.30
N HIS A 98 -1.19 4.98 17.22
CA HIS A 98 -2.61 4.97 16.88
C HIS A 98 -2.97 3.70 16.10
N GLU A 99 -4.14 3.10 16.33
CA GLU A 99 -4.52 1.83 15.70
C GLU A 99 -4.73 1.92 14.19
N SER A 100 -5.04 3.11 13.66
CA SER A 100 -5.01 3.33 12.20
C SER A 100 -3.63 3.04 11.63
N SER A 101 -2.58 3.48 12.34
CA SER A 101 -1.20 3.18 11.94
C SER A 101 -0.88 1.69 12.02
N ALA A 102 -1.51 0.94 12.93
CA ALA A 102 -1.29 -0.50 13.02
C ALA A 102 -1.76 -1.24 11.76
N SER A 103 -2.98 -0.96 11.30
CA SER A 103 -3.53 -1.54 10.07
C SER A 103 -2.77 -1.08 8.82
N VAL A 104 -2.34 0.20 8.76
CA VAL A 104 -1.53 0.76 7.67
C VAL A 104 -0.12 0.17 7.63
N MET A 105 0.55 0.02 8.77
CA MET A 105 1.88 -0.63 8.83
C MET A 105 1.82 -2.09 8.38
N ALA A 106 0.76 -2.81 8.77
CA ALA A 106 0.53 -4.18 8.32
C ALA A 106 0.24 -4.25 6.81
N ASP A 107 -0.56 -3.31 6.27
CA ASP A 107 -0.81 -3.14 4.84
C ASP A 107 0.51 -2.92 4.08
N ALA A 108 1.34 -1.96 4.52
CA ALA A 108 2.64 -1.69 3.92
C ALA A 108 3.59 -2.89 4.02
N ALA A 109 3.60 -3.60 5.15
CA ALA A 109 4.39 -4.82 5.30
C ALA A 109 4.01 -5.88 4.26
N ALA A 110 2.70 -6.06 4.01
CA ALA A 110 2.22 -6.96 2.97
C ALA A 110 2.64 -6.49 1.57
N ARG A 111 2.50 -5.21 1.27
CA ARG A 111 2.88 -4.64 -0.05
C ARG A 111 4.36 -4.84 -0.37
N VAL A 112 5.26 -4.60 0.59
CA VAL A 112 6.70 -4.67 0.34
C VAL A 112 7.27 -6.08 0.37
N THR A 113 6.59 -7.04 1.05
CA THR A 113 7.06 -8.41 1.19
C THR A 113 6.37 -9.40 0.26
N GLY A 114 5.11 -9.13 -0.13
CA GLY A 114 4.23 -10.10 -0.79
C GLY A 114 3.62 -11.13 0.18
N GLU A 115 3.91 -11.01 1.47
CA GLU A 115 3.39 -11.87 2.53
C GLU A 115 2.13 -11.25 3.15
N VAL A 116 1.48 -11.94 4.08
CA VAL A 116 0.31 -11.41 4.78
C VAL A 116 0.76 -10.47 5.90
N GLY A 117 0.26 -9.24 5.90
CA GLY A 117 0.46 -8.30 7.00
C GLY A 117 -0.44 -8.62 8.19
N VAL A 118 0.02 -8.35 9.41
CA VAL A 118 -0.73 -8.68 10.63
C VAL A 118 -0.76 -7.49 11.58
N PHE A 119 -1.95 -7.18 12.07
CA PHE A 119 -2.14 -6.23 13.17
C PHE A 119 -3.03 -6.82 14.27
N SER A 120 -2.93 -6.27 15.49
CA SER A 120 -3.80 -6.66 16.61
C SER A 120 -4.32 -5.43 17.34
N VAL A 121 -5.62 -5.39 17.58
CA VAL A 121 -6.31 -4.26 18.24
C VAL A 121 -7.35 -4.75 19.25
N VAL A 122 -7.62 -3.91 20.25
CA VAL A 122 -8.72 -4.11 21.19
C VAL A 122 -10.06 -3.88 20.50
N PRO A 123 -11.19 -4.41 21.06
CA PRO A 123 -12.54 -4.16 20.53
C PRO A 123 -12.93 -2.68 20.67
N GLY A 124 -14.05 -2.32 20.09
CA GLY A 124 -14.59 -0.96 20.16
C GLY A 124 -13.66 0.08 19.53
N PRO A 125 -13.08 1.01 20.31
CA PRO A 125 -12.26 2.10 19.77
C PRO A 125 -11.03 1.62 19.00
N GLY A 126 -10.36 0.55 19.44
CA GLY A 126 -9.21 0.02 18.73
C GLY A 126 -9.58 -0.48 17.32
N LEU A 127 -10.69 -1.22 17.22
CA LEU A 127 -11.22 -1.64 15.92
C LEU A 127 -11.64 -0.44 15.06
N THR A 128 -12.44 0.48 15.60
CA THR A 128 -12.96 1.61 14.81
C THR A 128 -11.85 2.52 14.31
N ASN A 129 -10.79 2.73 15.09
CA ASN A 129 -9.61 3.46 14.66
C ASN A 129 -8.85 2.74 13.51
N ALA A 130 -8.82 1.41 13.51
CA ALA A 130 -8.11 0.64 12.48
C ALA A 130 -8.84 0.54 11.13
N LEU A 131 -10.12 0.92 11.04
CA LEU A 131 -10.96 0.68 9.85
C LEU A 131 -10.41 1.32 8.58
N THR A 132 -9.79 2.50 8.66
CA THR A 132 -9.23 3.19 7.49
C THR A 132 -8.18 2.34 6.78
N GLY A 133 -7.20 1.80 7.50
CA GLY A 133 -6.16 0.96 6.88
C GLY A 133 -6.70 -0.41 6.43
N ILE A 134 -7.72 -0.95 7.11
CA ILE A 134 -8.40 -2.18 6.67
C ILE A 134 -9.13 -1.93 5.34
N GLY A 135 -9.85 -0.81 5.23
CA GLY A 135 -10.54 -0.40 4.00
C GLY A 135 -9.58 -0.14 2.84
N GLU A 136 -8.42 0.46 3.13
CA GLU A 136 -7.35 0.64 2.13
C GLU A 136 -6.86 -0.71 1.60
N ALA A 137 -6.56 -1.66 2.49
CA ALA A 137 -6.14 -3.00 2.13
C ALA A 137 -7.20 -3.76 1.30
N LEU A 138 -8.49 -3.56 1.60
CA LEU A 138 -9.58 -4.16 0.85
C LEU A 138 -9.64 -3.62 -0.59
N TYR A 139 -9.59 -2.30 -0.73
CA TYR A 139 -9.70 -1.66 -2.05
C TYR A 139 -8.45 -1.87 -2.91
N ASP A 140 -7.27 -1.99 -2.29
CA ASP A 140 -6.01 -2.23 -3.02
C ASP A 140 -5.63 -3.71 -3.13
N SER A 141 -6.53 -4.65 -2.75
CA SER A 141 -6.32 -6.10 -2.82
C SER A 141 -5.06 -6.56 -2.08
N VAL A 142 -4.85 -6.05 -0.87
CA VAL A 142 -3.68 -6.37 -0.04
C VAL A 142 -4.03 -7.44 0.98
N PRO A 143 -3.27 -8.56 1.06
CA PRO A 143 -3.54 -9.62 2.01
C PRO A 143 -3.19 -9.18 3.44
N LEU A 144 -4.20 -9.11 4.31
CA LEU A 144 -4.08 -8.63 5.68
C LEU A 144 -4.83 -9.56 6.63
N VAL A 145 -4.30 -9.77 7.83
CA VAL A 145 -5.00 -10.45 8.93
C VAL A 145 -5.06 -9.51 10.13
N GLY A 146 -6.28 -9.12 10.49
CA GLY A 146 -6.57 -8.37 11.70
C GLY A 146 -6.98 -9.31 12.84
N ILE A 147 -6.17 -9.40 13.91
CA ILE A 147 -6.53 -10.10 15.14
C ILE A 147 -7.26 -9.07 16.00
N VAL A 148 -8.57 -9.09 15.91
CA VAL A 148 -9.45 -8.20 16.68
C VAL A 148 -9.96 -8.94 17.90
N THR A 149 -9.64 -8.42 19.06
CA THR A 149 -10.20 -8.96 20.30
C THR A 149 -11.67 -8.58 20.40
N ASP A 150 -12.48 -9.40 21.04
CA ASP A 150 -13.86 -9.06 21.39
C ASP A 150 -14.07 -9.14 22.91
N VAL A 151 -15.17 -8.55 23.35
CA VAL A 151 -15.65 -8.73 24.73
C VAL A 151 -16.19 -10.14 24.91
N ASP A 152 -16.50 -10.51 26.15
CA ASP A 152 -17.18 -11.77 26.41
C ASP A 152 -18.56 -11.79 25.71
N ARG A 153 -18.79 -12.81 24.88
CA ARG A 153 -20.03 -13.01 24.11
C ARG A 153 -20.79 -14.26 24.57
N ALA A 154 -20.45 -14.81 25.72
CA ALA A 154 -21.21 -15.92 26.28
C ALA A 154 -22.68 -15.53 26.52
N PRO A 155 -23.64 -16.46 26.46
CA PRO A 155 -25.05 -16.15 26.63
C PRO A 155 -25.41 -15.45 27.96
N ASN A 156 -24.62 -15.66 29.00
CA ASN A 156 -24.75 -15.08 30.33
C ASN A 156 -23.75 -13.94 30.61
N ALA A 157 -23.04 -13.46 29.59
CA ALA A 157 -22.09 -12.38 29.75
C ALA A 157 -22.79 -11.07 30.19
N PRO A 158 -22.14 -10.23 31.02
CA PRO A 158 -22.69 -8.95 31.43
C PRO A 158 -22.95 -8.03 30.24
N VAL A 159 -24.02 -7.24 30.31
CA VAL A 159 -24.30 -6.16 29.36
C VAL A 159 -23.49 -4.90 29.72
N GLY A 160 -23.24 -4.04 28.74
CA GLY A 160 -22.52 -2.78 28.98
C GLY A 160 -21.03 -2.96 29.25
N GLN A 161 -20.44 -4.02 28.76
CA GLN A 161 -18.99 -4.24 28.85
C GLN A 161 -18.21 -3.10 28.16
N VAL A 162 -17.07 -2.73 28.72
CA VAL A 162 -16.16 -1.76 28.09
C VAL A 162 -15.74 -2.27 26.72
N HIS A 163 -15.80 -1.41 25.71
CA HIS A 163 -15.52 -1.73 24.30
C HIS A 163 -16.52 -2.71 23.63
N GLY A 164 -17.69 -2.92 24.24
CA GLY A 164 -18.71 -3.92 23.83
C GLY A 164 -19.53 -3.52 22.60
N LEU A 165 -18.99 -2.76 21.66
CA LEU A 165 -19.66 -2.47 20.38
C LEU A 165 -19.97 -3.76 19.60
N PRO A 166 -20.88 -3.74 18.63
CA PRO A 166 -21.12 -4.87 17.72
C PRO A 166 -19.96 -5.01 16.73
N ASN A 167 -18.79 -5.47 17.23
CA ASN A 167 -17.53 -5.48 16.50
C ASN A 167 -17.60 -6.31 15.21
N ASP A 168 -18.37 -7.39 15.20
CA ASP A 168 -18.60 -8.20 14.01
C ASP A 168 -19.36 -7.44 12.90
N ALA A 169 -20.39 -6.69 13.27
CA ALA A 169 -21.16 -5.88 12.32
C ALA A 169 -20.35 -4.70 11.78
N ILE A 170 -19.45 -4.12 12.61
CA ILE A 170 -18.58 -3.02 12.22
C ILE A 170 -17.50 -3.50 11.24
N LEU A 171 -16.89 -4.67 11.51
CA LEU A 171 -15.77 -5.18 10.73
C LEU A 171 -16.20 -5.82 9.40
N ARG A 172 -17.36 -6.49 9.37
CA ARG A 172 -17.83 -7.28 8.22
C ARG A 172 -17.81 -6.56 6.87
N PRO A 173 -18.25 -5.31 6.74
CA PRO A 173 -18.31 -4.62 5.44
C PRO A 173 -16.95 -4.18 4.89
N VAL A 174 -15.90 -4.18 5.71
CA VAL A 174 -14.55 -3.69 5.33
C VAL A 174 -13.51 -4.80 5.24
N VAL A 175 -13.93 -6.07 5.32
CA VAL A 175 -13.05 -7.23 5.17
C VAL A 175 -13.55 -8.16 4.06
N LYS A 176 -12.63 -8.87 3.44
CA LYS A 176 -12.91 -9.95 2.50
C LYS A 176 -13.64 -11.11 3.18
N ALA A 177 -13.26 -11.42 4.42
CA ALA A 177 -13.92 -12.42 5.26
C ALA A 177 -13.77 -12.06 6.74
N LEU A 178 -14.77 -12.49 7.53
CA LEU A 178 -14.75 -12.40 8.99
C LEU A 178 -14.85 -13.80 9.57
N ILE A 179 -13.91 -14.15 10.44
CA ILE A 179 -13.83 -15.46 11.12
C ILE A 179 -14.04 -15.24 12.62
N PRO A 180 -15.26 -15.40 13.14
CA PRO A 180 -15.51 -15.33 14.55
C PRO A 180 -15.09 -16.65 15.23
N VAL A 181 -14.30 -16.56 16.29
CA VAL A 181 -13.89 -17.68 17.13
C VAL A 181 -14.86 -17.80 18.31
N ARG A 182 -15.37 -19.01 18.57
CA ARG A 182 -16.35 -19.27 19.63
C ARG A 182 -15.82 -20.16 20.73
N HIS A 183 -14.77 -20.91 20.43
CA HIS A 183 -14.15 -21.85 21.36
C HIS A 183 -12.65 -21.84 21.19
N GLN A 184 -11.87 -21.99 22.29
CA GLN A 184 -10.40 -21.94 22.24
C GLN A 184 -9.79 -22.98 21.29
N ALA A 185 -10.41 -24.15 21.15
CA ALA A 185 -9.96 -25.18 20.20
C ALA A 185 -9.90 -24.70 18.74
N GLU A 186 -10.70 -23.67 18.37
CA GLU A 186 -10.78 -23.15 17.01
C GLU A 186 -9.64 -22.17 16.66
N ILE A 187 -8.93 -21.65 17.68
CA ILE A 187 -8.00 -20.51 17.51
C ILE A 187 -6.94 -20.77 16.43
N PRO A 188 -6.11 -21.84 16.45
CA PRO A 188 -5.10 -22.04 15.44
C PRO A 188 -5.70 -22.21 14.04
N GLY A 189 -6.81 -22.98 13.95
CA GLY A 189 -7.52 -23.18 12.70
C GLY A 189 -8.06 -21.89 12.10
N ALA A 190 -8.61 -21.00 12.94
CA ALA A 190 -9.11 -19.69 12.52
C ALA A 190 -7.97 -18.79 11.99
N ILE A 191 -6.80 -18.79 12.67
CA ILE A 191 -5.62 -18.05 12.19
C ILE A 191 -5.15 -18.62 10.86
N PHE A 192 -4.92 -19.93 10.72
CA PHE A 192 -4.48 -20.54 9.47
C PHE A 192 -5.47 -20.30 8.34
N GLU A 193 -6.77 -20.40 8.62
CA GLU A 193 -7.82 -20.10 7.63
C GLU A 193 -7.81 -18.64 7.20
N ALA A 194 -7.59 -17.70 8.15
CA ALA A 194 -7.49 -16.28 7.83
C ALA A 194 -6.34 -16.01 6.84
N PHE A 195 -5.17 -16.61 7.05
CA PHE A 195 -4.03 -16.49 6.13
C PHE A 195 -4.31 -17.12 4.77
N ARG A 196 -4.98 -18.28 4.75
CA ARG A 196 -5.38 -18.96 3.52
C ARG A 196 -6.35 -18.11 2.70
N VAL A 197 -7.39 -17.57 3.34
CA VAL A 197 -8.40 -16.73 2.70
C VAL A 197 -7.82 -15.39 2.26
N ALA A 198 -6.95 -14.77 3.08
CA ALA A 198 -6.33 -13.49 2.72
C ALA A 198 -5.54 -13.56 1.41
N ARG A 199 -4.89 -14.71 1.13
CA ARG A 199 -4.09 -14.93 -0.09
C ARG A 199 -4.90 -15.48 -1.27
N ALA A 200 -6.04 -16.12 -1.04
CA ALA A 200 -6.77 -16.85 -2.06
C ALA A 200 -7.48 -15.93 -3.06
N GLY A 201 -7.46 -16.29 -4.34
CA GLY A 201 -8.11 -15.47 -5.38
C GLY A 201 -7.57 -14.03 -5.37
N GLU A 202 -8.46 -13.04 -5.51
CA GLU A 202 -8.06 -11.64 -5.25
C GLU A 202 -7.72 -11.48 -3.77
N PRO A 203 -6.48 -11.07 -3.42
CA PRO A 203 -6.08 -10.92 -2.01
C PRO A 203 -6.92 -9.85 -1.29
N GLY A 204 -6.95 -9.92 0.04
CA GLY A 204 -7.68 -8.92 0.82
C GLY A 204 -7.62 -9.16 2.32
N PRO A 205 -8.10 -8.20 3.13
CA PRO A 205 -8.10 -8.27 4.58
C PRO A 205 -9.08 -9.31 5.12
N VAL A 206 -8.66 -10.04 6.15
CA VAL A 206 -9.49 -10.98 6.89
C VAL A 206 -9.46 -10.60 8.37
N GLY A 207 -10.62 -10.47 8.98
CA GLY A 207 -10.77 -10.26 10.41
C GLY A 207 -10.91 -11.58 11.15
N VAL A 208 -10.09 -11.80 12.18
CA VAL A 208 -10.30 -12.89 13.15
C VAL A 208 -10.78 -12.25 14.44
N LEU A 209 -12.01 -12.53 14.84
CA LEU A 209 -12.64 -11.93 16.01
C LEU A 209 -12.63 -12.94 17.16
N ILE A 210 -11.86 -12.65 18.22
CA ILE A 210 -11.61 -13.58 19.33
C ILE A 210 -12.06 -12.96 20.65
N PRO A 211 -13.09 -13.48 21.32
CA PRO A 211 -13.45 -13.07 22.68
C PRO A 211 -12.30 -13.24 23.66
N TYR A 212 -12.00 -12.20 24.46
CA TYR A 212 -10.83 -12.18 25.33
C TYR A 212 -10.75 -13.33 26.35
N PRO A 213 -11.87 -13.90 26.88
CA PRO A 213 -11.77 -15.03 27.82
C PRO A 213 -11.09 -16.26 27.21
N LEU A 214 -11.22 -16.45 25.88
CA LEU A 214 -10.61 -17.59 25.17
C LEU A 214 -9.09 -17.54 25.14
N PHE A 215 -8.46 -16.39 25.43
CA PHE A 215 -7.02 -16.27 25.49
C PHE A 215 -6.41 -16.86 26.77
N MET A 216 -7.17 -16.90 27.87
CA MET A 216 -6.65 -17.27 29.20
C MET A 216 -6.70 -18.77 29.44
N GLU A 217 -7.63 -19.48 28.85
CA GLU A 217 -7.83 -20.89 29.06
C GLU A 217 -6.87 -21.76 28.25
N ALA A 218 -6.38 -22.85 28.84
CA ALA A 218 -5.50 -23.78 28.17
C ALA A 218 -6.32 -24.89 27.46
N TRP A 219 -5.85 -25.25 26.26
CA TRP A 219 -6.36 -26.33 25.44
C TRP A 219 -5.22 -27.19 24.91
N ASP A 220 -5.47 -28.46 24.62
CA ASP A 220 -4.52 -29.34 23.96
C ASP A 220 -4.76 -29.34 22.45
N TYR A 221 -3.82 -28.73 21.73
CA TYR A 221 -3.93 -28.50 20.28
C TYR A 221 -3.18 -29.57 19.50
N ASP A 222 -3.75 -29.96 18.37
CA ASP A 222 -3.08 -30.72 17.29
C ASP A 222 -3.65 -30.22 15.95
N GLN A 223 -3.17 -29.05 15.50
CA GLN A 223 -3.75 -28.35 14.36
C GLN A 223 -2.68 -28.03 13.32
N PRO A 224 -2.60 -28.77 12.21
CA PRO A 224 -1.75 -28.40 11.08
C PRO A 224 -2.37 -27.28 10.24
N PRO A 225 -1.56 -26.47 9.53
CA PRO A 225 -2.07 -25.51 8.56
C PRO A 225 -2.73 -26.23 7.38
N PRO A 226 -3.91 -25.75 6.92
CA PRO A 226 -4.61 -26.34 5.79
C PRO A 226 -3.83 -26.12 4.48
N PRO A 227 -4.07 -26.94 3.44
CA PRO A 227 -3.48 -26.73 2.12
C PRO A 227 -4.04 -25.43 1.49
N PRO A 228 -3.27 -24.78 0.58
CA PRO A 228 -3.76 -23.62 -0.16
C PRO A 228 -4.98 -23.98 -1.03
N TYR A 229 -5.80 -22.98 -1.34
CA TYR A 229 -6.88 -23.14 -2.29
C TYR A 229 -6.35 -23.43 -3.70
N PRO A 230 -7.07 -24.25 -4.50
CA PRO A 230 -6.71 -24.45 -5.90
C PRO A 230 -6.83 -23.14 -6.70
N VAL A 231 -5.97 -22.99 -7.69
CA VAL A 231 -5.98 -21.84 -8.60
C VAL A 231 -6.89 -22.17 -9.79
N PRO A 232 -7.88 -21.34 -10.11
CA PRO A 232 -8.75 -21.58 -11.26
C PRO A 232 -8.02 -21.34 -12.58
N PHE A 233 -8.42 -22.08 -13.62
CA PHE A 233 -7.99 -21.86 -15.00
C PHE A 233 -9.10 -22.21 -15.97
N ASP A 234 -9.55 -21.24 -16.77
CA ASP A 234 -10.58 -21.45 -17.79
C ASP A 234 -9.94 -21.81 -19.14
N GLU A 235 -9.88 -23.10 -19.42
CA GLU A 235 -9.28 -23.64 -20.66
C GLU A 235 -10.03 -23.18 -21.92
N ALA A 236 -11.38 -23.10 -21.88
CA ALA A 236 -12.17 -22.68 -23.03
C ALA A 236 -11.94 -21.21 -23.39
N ALA A 237 -11.86 -20.33 -22.38
CA ALA A 237 -11.49 -18.93 -22.58
C ALA A 237 -10.05 -18.81 -23.06
N TYR A 238 -9.12 -19.61 -22.53
CA TYR A 238 -7.72 -19.61 -22.95
C TYR A 238 -7.55 -19.91 -24.45
N GLN A 239 -8.28 -20.91 -24.99
CA GLN A 239 -8.25 -21.20 -26.42
C GLN A 239 -8.73 -20.04 -27.28
N LYS A 240 -9.72 -19.24 -26.80
CA LYS A 240 -10.15 -18.02 -27.47
C LYS A 240 -9.05 -16.95 -27.45
N VAL A 241 -8.32 -16.80 -26.32
CA VAL A 241 -7.16 -15.90 -26.23
C VAL A 241 -6.13 -16.26 -27.30
N LEU A 242 -5.73 -17.53 -27.42
CA LEU A 242 -4.78 -17.99 -28.45
C LEU A 242 -5.28 -17.65 -29.87
N CYS A 243 -6.57 -17.87 -30.14
CA CYS A 243 -7.16 -17.52 -31.44
C CYS A 243 -6.98 -16.05 -31.79
N HIS A 244 -7.27 -15.13 -30.83
CA HIS A 244 -7.09 -13.70 -31.06
C HIS A 244 -5.62 -13.28 -31.23
N LEU A 245 -4.69 -13.86 -30.43
CA LEU A 245 -3.27 -13.54 -30.51
C LEU A 245 -2.60 -14.07 -31.80
N ARG A 246 -3.13 -15.11 -32.44
CA ARG A 246 -2.69 -15.65 -33.74
C ARG A 246 -3.00 -14.71 -34.91
N ASP A 247 -3.93 -13.76 -34.76
CA ASP A 247 -4.15 -12.75 -35.79
C ASP A 247 -3.00 -11.73 -35.81
N ARG A 248 -2.02 -12.01 -36.65
CA ARG A 248 -0.79 -11.22 -36.79
C ARG A 248 -1.00 -9.81 -37.35
N ARG A 249 -2.19 -9.51 -37.87
CA ARG A 249 -2.54 -8.16 -38.34
C ARG A 249 -2.79 -7.22 -37.17
N LYS A 250 -3.19 -7.74 -36.00
CA LYS A 250 -3.46 -6.96 -34.80
C LYS A 250 -2.18 -6.66 -34.05
N ARG A 251 -1.94 -5.39 -33.75
CA ARG A 251 -0.87 -4.96 -32.83
C ARG A 251 -1.36 -5.12 -31.40
N VAL A 252 -0.60 -5.86 -30.61
CA VAL A 252 -0.94 -6.15 -29.21
C VAL A 252 -0.28 -5.14 -28.30
N GLY A 253 -1.01 -4.66 -27.30
CA GLY A 253 -0.50 -3.95 -26.13
C GLY A 253 -0.89 -4.69 -24.86
N ILE A 254 -0.06 -4.62 -23.84
CA ILE A 254 -0.32 -5.25 -22.54
C ILE A 254 -0.61 -4.16 -21.50
N TYR A 255 -1.70 -4.33 -20.75
CA TYR A 255 -2.00 -3.51 -19.58
C TYR A 255 -1.93 -4.38 -18.33
N ALA A 256 -0.91 -4.17 -17.50
CA ALA A 256 -0.58 -5.03 -16.38
C ALA A 256 -0.85 -4.34 -15.04
N GLY A 257 -1.53 -5.03 -14.13
CA GLY A 257 -1.82 -4.54 -12.79
C GLY A 257 -1.02 -5.20 -11.68
N LEU A 258 -1.42 -4.91 -10.44
CA LEU A 258 -0.84 -5.50 -9.23
C LEU A 258 -0.90 -7.05 -9.25
N GLY A 259 -1.94 -7.63 -9.88
CA GLY A 259 -2.06 -9.08 -10.03
C GLY A 259 -0.87 -9.73 -10.76
N CYS A 260 -0.03 -8.95 -11.46
CA CYS A 260 1.19 -9.43 -12.10
C CYS A 260 2.44 -9.34 -11.21
N ALA A 261 2.34 -8.91 -9.95
CA ALA A 261 3.51 -8.64 -9.10
C ALA A 261 4.47 -9.83 -8.96
N GLU A 262 3.95 -11.05 -8.94
CA GLU A 262 4.75 -12.29 -8.83
C GLU A 262 5.04 -12.93 -10.20
N ALA A 263 4.57 -12.32 -11.29
CA ALA A 263 4.68 -12.84 -12.65
C ALA A 263 5.56 -11.97 -13.58
N GLY A 264 6.33 -11.02 -13.04
CA GLY A 264 7.11 -10.05 -13.79
C GLY A 264 8.01 -10.67 -14.87
N PRO A 265 8.82 -11.70 -14.58
CA PRO A 265 9.67 -12.36 -15.59
C PRO A 265 8.85 -12.96 -16.74
N SER A 266 7.77 -13.69 -16.45
CA SER A 266 6.89 -14.28 -17.46
C SER A 266 6.17 -13.21 -18.27
N LEU A 267 5.74 -12.11 -17.63
CA LEU A 267 5.12 -10.96 -18.30
C LEU A 267 6.10 -10.31 -19.28
N THR A 268 7.34 -10.09 -18.87
CA THR A 268 8.39 -9.52 -19.71
C THR A 268 8.65 -10.42 -20.93
N ALA A 269 8.78 -11.72 -20.72
CA ALA A 269 8.99 -12.68 -21.80
C ALA A 269 7.81 -12.73 -22.81
N VAL A 270 6.55 -12.62 -22.31
CA VAL A 270 5.36 -12.53 -23.17
C VAL A 270 5.35 -11.21 -23.95
N ALA A 271 5.71 -10.11 -23.32
CA ALA A 271 5.82 -8.81 -24.00
C ALA A 271 6.85 -8.85 -25.15
N GLU A 272 8.01 -9.44 -24.90
CA GLU A 272 9.05 -9.65 -25.91
C GLU A 272 8.58 -10.60 -27.03
N MET A 273 7.93 -11.71 -26.67
CA MET A 273 7.38 -12.65 -27.63
C MET A 273 6.37 -12.01 -28.57
N LEU A 274 5.48 -11.15 -28.03
CA LEU A 274 4.44 -10.47 -28.78
C LEU A 274 4.87 -9.12 -29.36
N GLN A 275 6.07 -8.61 -29.02
CA GLN A 275 6.52 -7.25 -29.30
C GLN A 275 5.47 -6.20 -28.88
N ALA A 276 4.94 -6.39 -27.68
CA ALA A 276 3.84 -5.61 -27.13
C ALA A 276 4.34 -4.55 -26.15
N PRO A 277 4.00 -3.24 -26.33
CA PRO A 277 4.26 -2.25 -25.31
C PRO A 277 3.48 -2.60 -24.04
N VAL A 278 4.12 -2.41 -22.87
CA VAL A 278 3.54 -2.70 -21.56
C VAL A 278 3.28 -1.41 -20.81
N ALA A 279 2.01 -1.09 -20.61
CA ALA A 279 1.56 -0.08 -19.67
C ALA A 279 1.15 -0.73 -18.34
N THR A 280 1.27 -0.03 -17.22
CA THR A 280 0.90 -0.55 -15.91
C THR A 280 -0.20 0.28 -15.25
N SER A 281 -0.94 -0.30 -14.31
CA SER A 281 -1.67 0.48 -13.31
C SER A 281 -0.67 1.13 -12.35
N VAL A 282 -1.13 2.10 -11.53
CA VAL A 282 -0.27 2.72 -10.49
C VAL A 282 0.26 1.65 -9.54
N SER A 283 -0.61 0.76 -9.05
CA SER A 283 -0.23 -0.33 -8.15
C SER A 283 0.58 -1.45 -8.83
N GLY A 284 0.51 -1.55 -10.16
CA GLY A 284 1.29 -2.50 -10.97
C GLY A 284 2.66 -1.99 -11.38
N LYS A 285 3.04 -0.77 -10.97
CA LYS A 285 4.33 -0.19 -11.34
C LYS A 285 5.50 -1.08 -10.94
N GLY A 286 6.41 -1.33 -11.88
CA GLY A 286 7.57 -2.22 -11.70
C GLY A 286 7.31 -3.70 -12.01
N VAL A 287 6.11 -4.12 -12.42
CA VAL A 287 5.88 -5.52 -12.89
C VAL A 287 6.69 -5.85 -14.16
N VAL A 288 7.05 -4.83 -14.92
CA VAL A 288 8.13 -4.82 -15.91
C VAL A 288 9.04 -3.66 -15.53
N ALA A 289 10.34 -3.86 -15.57
CA ALA A 289 11.33 -2.82 -15.27
C ALA A 289 11.09 -1.59 -16.16
N ASP A 290 11.08 -0.40 -15.57
CA ASP A 290 10.85 0.82 -16.36
C ASP A 290 11.99 1.09 -17.37
N SER A 291 13.18 0.49 -17.19
CA SER A 291 14.27 0.52 -18.18
C SER A 291 14.01 -0.33 -19.42
N HIS A 292 13.10 -1.31 -19.36
CA HIS A 292 12.84 -2.23 -20.45
C HIS A 292 12.36 -1.50 -21.73
N PRO A 293 12.82 -1.86 -22.95
CA PRO A 293 12.46 -1.16 -24.20
C PRO A 293 10.96 -1.10 -24.51
N LEU A 294 10.18 -2.08 -24.05
CA LEU A 294 8.74 -2.15 -24.23
C LEU A 294 7.94 -1.56 -23.07
N ALA A 295 8.58 -1.14 -21.96
CA ALA A 295 7.91 -0.47 -20.85
C ALA A 295 7.52 0.96 -21.25
N VAL A 296 6.25 1.32 -21.07
CA VAL A 296 5.74 2.65 -21.47
C VAL A 296 5.24 3.48 -20.27
N GLY A 297 5.41 2.98 -19.05
CA GLY A 297 4.96 3.65 -17.82
C GLY A 297 3.52 3.32 -17.48
N TRP A 298 2.85 4.19 -16.70
CA TRP A 298 1.51 3.92 -16.19
C TRP A 298 0.41 4.45 -17.12
N GLY A 299 -0.76 3.80 -17.08
CA GLY A 299 -1.93 4.10 -17.90
C GLY A 299 -1.68 3.85 -19.38
N TYR A 300 -2.71 3.93 -20.22
CA TYR A 300 -2.55 3.88 -21.67
C TYR A 300 -3.45 4.88 -22.43
N GLY A 301 -4.03 5.83 -21.71
CA GLY A 301 -4.77 6.94 -22.26
C GLY A 301 -4.13 8.28 -21.92
N LYS A 302 -4.91 9.35 -22.04
CA LYS A 302 -4.44 10.72 -21.74
C LYS A 302 -4.06 10.93 -20.27
N GLN A 303 -4.57 10.08 -19.38
CA GLN A 303 -4.30 10.13 -17.94
C GLN A 303 -2.88 9.68 -17.56
N GLY A 304 -2.29 8.81 -18.36
CA GLY A 304 -1.00 8.20 -18.09
C GLY A 304 0.20 8.94 -18.69
N THR A 305 1.33 8.24 -18.81
CA THR A 305 2.54 8.77 -19.45
C THR A 305 2.35 9.06 -20.92
N ARG A 306 3.10 10.00 -21.47
CA ARG A 306 3.06 10.30 -22.93
C ARG A 306 3.54 9.11 -23.76
N ALA A 307 4.50 8.35 -23.24
CA ALA A 307 4.99 7.14 -23.88
C ALA A 307 3.88 6.08 -24.00
N ALA A 308 3.08 5.89 -22.95
CA ALA A 308 1.94 4.97 -22.98
C ALA A 308 0.85 5.44 -23.93
N GLU A 309 0.45 6.71 -23.86
CA GLU A 309 -0.52 7.29 -24.81
C GLU A 309 -0.07 7.13 -26.25
N ALA A 310 1.19 7.43 -26.55
CA ALA A 310 1.73 7.32 -27.90
C ALA A 310 1.79 5.87 -28.40
N ALA A 311 2.27 4.93 -27.57
CA ALA A 311 2.41 3.53 -27.97
C ALA A 311 1.05 2.86 -28.18
N PHE A 312 0.07 3.12 -27.29
CA PHE A 312 -1.24 2.49 -27.36
C PHE A 312 -2.17 3.09 -28.42
N LYS A 313 -1.84 4.25 -28.98
CA LYS A 313 -2.59 4.81 -30.12
C LYS A 313 -2.69 3.87 -31.31
N ASP A 314 -1.67 3.02 -31.49
CA ASP A 314 -1.58 2.11 -32.61
C ASP A 314 -1.91 0.65 -32.23
N VAL A 315 -2.35 0.37 -31.00
CA VAL A 315 -2.72 -0.94 -30.50
C VAL A 315 -4.14 -1.29 -30.94
N ASP A 316 -4.32 -2.48 -31.53
CA ASP A 316 -5.62 -2.99 -31.97
C ASP A 316 -6.22 -3.95 -30.91
N LEU A 317 -5.35 -4.67 -30.18
CA LEU A 317 -5.72 -5.63 -29.14
C LEU A 317 -5.01 -5.32 -27.81
N VAL A 318 -5.78 -5.10 -26.76
CA VAL A 318 -5.26 -4.95 -25.41
C VAL A 318 -5.42 -6.28 -24.65
N LEU A 319 -4.30 -6.78 -24.14
CA LEU A 319 -4.23 -7.88 -23.20
C LEU A 319 -4.11 -7.30 -21.79
N ALA A 320 -5.22 -7.24 -21.06
CA ALA A 320 -5.30 -6.73 -19.69
C ALA A 320 -5.12 -7.88 -18.70
N ILE A 321 -4.14 -7.79 -17.78
CA ILE A 321 -3.78 -8.87 -16.89
C ILE A 321 -3.69 -8.35 -15.46
N GLY A 322 -4.50 -8.92 -14.55
CA GLY A 322 -4.50 -8.58 -13.13
C GLY A 322 -4.79 -7.10 -12.86
N VAL A 323 -5.70 -6.50 -13.61
CA VAL A 323 -6.16 -5.11 -13.49
C VAL A 323 -7.67 -5.05 -13.33
N ARG A 324 -8.17 -4.21 -12.42
CA ARG A 324 -9.61 -4.04 -12.17
C ARG A 324 -10.26 -2.92 -13.00
N TYR A 325 -9.45 -2.14 -13.71
CA TYR A 325 -9.93 -0.93 -14.37
C TYR A 325 -10.68 -0.01 -13.40
N SER A 326 -10.05 0.25 -12.23
CA SER A 326 -10.59 1.16 -11.21
C SER A 326 -10.70 2.60 -11.71
N GLU A 327 -11.41 3.43 -10.97
CA GLU A 327 -11.57 4.86 -11.28
C GLU A 327 -10.22 5.57 -11.44
N VAL A 328 -9.28 5.32 -10.53
CA VAL A 328 -7.94 5.93 -10.58
C VAL A 328 -7.15 5.47 -11.80
N SER A 329 -7.13 4.17 -12.08
CA SER A 329 -6.39 3.61 -13.21
C SER A 329 -6.91 4.05 -14.57
N THR A 330 -8.16 4.53 -14.64
CA THR A 330 -8.87 4.89 -15.88
C THR A 330 -9.20 6.37 -16.01
N ALA A 331 -8.87 7.21 -15.03
CA ALA A 331 -9.35 8.59 -14.92
C ALA A 331 -10.87 8.70 -15.05
N ASN A 332 -11.57 8.07 -14.12
CA ASN A 332 -13.03 7.99 -14.10
C ASN A 332 -13.60 7.31 -15.36
N TYR A 333 -13.07 6.13 -15.67
CA TYR A 333 -13.49 5.28 -16.79
C TYR A 333 -13.33 5.93 -18.18
N ALA A 334 -12.47 6.94 -18.31
CA ALA A 334 -12.20 7.69 -19.54
C ALA A 334 -11.11 7.05 -20.43
N ILE A 335 -10.80 5.78 -20.21
CA ILE A 335 -9.75 5.07 -20.93
C ILE A 335 -10.18 4.82 -22.40
N PRO A 336 -9.26 4.91 -23.39
CA PRO A 336 -9.61 4.65 -24.78
C PRO A 336 -10.04 3.19 -24.99
N SER A 337 -11.08 3.00 -25.81
CA SER A 337 -11.49 1.69 -26.31
C SER A 337 -10.57 1.20 -27.43
N HIS A 338 -10.42 -0.13 -27.53
CA HIS A 338 -9.68 -0.79 -28.60
C HIS A 338 -10.56 -1.84 -29.27
N ASP A 339 -10.20 -2.26 -30.48
CA ASP A 339 -10.98 -3.22 -31.27
C ASP A 339 -11.19 -4.55 -30.54
N THR A 340 -10.21 -4.97 -29.76
CA THR A 340 -10.29 -6.19 -28.97
C THR A 340 -9.69 -5.98 -27.58
N LEU A 341 -10.46 -6.33 -26.54
CA LEU A 341 -9.98 -6.40 -25.17
C LEU A 341 -10.09 -7.84 -24.67
N ILE A 342 -8.96 -8.39 -24.23
CA ILE A 342 -8.86 -9.65 -23.51
C ILE A 342 -8.56 -9.32 -22.05
N HIS A 343 -9.40 -9.79 -21.12
CA HIS A 343 -9.26 -9.51 -19.71
C HIS A 343 -8.97 -10.80 -18.94
N VAL A 344 -7.81 -10.87 -18.30
CA VAL A 344 -7.35 -11.97 -17.47
C VAL A 344 -7.27 -11.50 -16.02
N ASP A 345 -8.04 -12.10 -15.14
CA ASP A 345 -8.05 -11.77 -13.72
C ASP A 345 -8.41 -13.01 -12.89
N ILE A 346 -7.89 -13.09 -11.66
CA ILE A 346 -8.19 -14.19 -10.73
C ILE A 346 -9.59 -14.07 -10.14
N ASN A 347 -10.14 -12.86 -10.08
CA ASN A 347 -11.49 -12.60 -9.58
C ASN A 347 -12.47 -12.50 -10.77
N PRO A 348 -13.39 -13.46 -10.91
CA PRO A 348 -14.37 -13.45 -12.01
C PRO A 348 -15.30 -12.22 -11.98
N GLN A 349 -15.45 -11.55 -10.83
CA GLN A 349 -16.28 -10.35 -10.71
C GLN A 349 -15.64 -9.10 -11.33
N ASN A 350 -14.33 -9.10 -11.53
CA ASN A 350 -13.61 -8.00 -12.18
C ASN A 350 -13.69 -8.08 -13.72
N LEU A 351 -13.87 -9.30 -14.25
CA LEU A 351 -13.77 -9.59 -15.68
C LEU A 351 -14.84 -8.86 -16.50
N GLY A 352 -14.41 -7.94 -17.37
CA GLY A 352 -15.30 -7.18 -18.25
C GLY A 352 -16.27 -6.24 -17.53
N LYS A 353 -16.12 -6.01 -16.22
CA LYS A 353 -17.06 -5.26 -15.41
C LYS A 353 -17.04 -3.77 -15.69
N ASN A 354 -15.88 -3.15 -15.58
CA ASN A 354 -15.71 -1.70 -15.74
C ASN A 354 -15.43 -1.31 -17.20
N VAL A 355 -14.73 -2.18 -17.92
CA VAL A 355 -14.48 -2.05 -19.36
C VAL A 355 -14.92 -3.34 -20.04
N PRO A 356 -15.90 -3.31 -20.96
CA PRO A 356 -16.38 -4.52 -21.63
C PRO A 356 -15.24 -5.25 -22.36
N ALA A 357 -15.10 -6.55 -22.10
CA ALA A 357 -14.07 -7.38 -22.70
C ALA A 357 -14.65 -8.40 -23.69
N HIS A 358 -13.93 -8.63 -24.78
CA HIS A 358 -14.29 -9.63 -25.80
C HIS A 358 -14.03 -11.06 -25.33
N VAL A 359 -12.98 -11.24 -24.52
CA VAL A 359 -12.66 -12.49 -23.86
C VAL A 359 -12.36 -12.23 -22.40
N CYS A 360 -13.07 -12.93 -21.53
CA CYS A 360 -12.87 -12.93 -20.09
C CYS A 360 -12.26 -14.27 -19.69
N LEU A 361 -11.07 -14.27 -19.09
CA LEU A 361 -10.39 -15.47 -18.64
C LEU A 361 -10.11 -15.41 -17.14
N CYS A 362 -10.75 -16.30 -16.37
CA CYS A 362 -10.50 -16.43 -14.95
C CYS A 362 -9.24 -17.29 -14.72
N SER A 363 -8.15 -16.65 -14.28
CA SER A 363 -6.88 -17.33 -13.99
C SER A 363 -5.97 -16.47 -13.13
N ASP A 364 -5.09 -17.12 -12.39
CA ASP A 364 -3.89 -16.48 -11.86
C ASP A 364 -2.99 -16.00 -13.02
N SER A 365 -2.42 -14.80 -12.88
CA SER A 365 -1.62 -14.17 -13.93
C SER A 365 -0.36 -14.97 -14.28
N ARG A 366 0.30 -15.54 -13.27
CA ARG A 366 1.52 -16.35 -13.48
C ARG A 366 1.19 -17.64 -14.20
N VAL A 367 0.13 -18.34 -13.77
CA VAL A 367 -0.33 -19.58 -14.43
C VAL A 367 -0.68 -19.30 -15.88
N PHE A 368 -1.41 -18.22 -16.16
CA PHE A 368 -1.75 -17.81 -17.52
C PHE A 368 -0.52 -17.50 -18.37
N LEU A 369 0.39 -16.66 -17.86
CA LEU A 369 1.58 -16.23 -18.60
C LEU A 369 2.55 -17.39 -18.86
N ASP A 370 2.79 -18.25 -17.87
CA ASP A 370 3.65 -19.41 -18.02
C ASP A 370 3.07 -20.39 -19.06
N ARG A 371 1.76 -20.59 -19.05
CA ARG A 371 1.06 -21.39 -20.04
C ARG A 371 1.14 -20.76 -21.44
N LEU A 372 0.96 -19.45 -21.55
CA LEU A 372 1.07 -18.73 -22.83
C LEU A 372 2.47 -18.81 -23.43
N LEU A 373 3.52 -18.81 -22.61
CA LEU A 373 4.90 -19.00 -23.06
C LEU A 373 5.15 -20.44 -23.56
N ALA A 374 4.56 -21.44 -22.90
CA ALA A 374 4.71 -22.84 -23.28
C ALA A 374 4.01 -23.15 -24.61
N ASP A 375 2.76 -22.69 -24.75
CA ASP A 375 1.89 -23.04 -25.88
C ASP A 375 2.01 -22.07 -27.08
N GLY A 376 2.54 -20.87 -26.84
CA GLY A 376 2.48 -19.73 -27.78
C GLY A 376 3.72 -19.54 -28.66
N GLN A 377 4.50 -20.58 -28.94
CA GLN A 377 5.72 -20.44 -29.74
C GLN A 377 5.46 -19.93 -31.17
N ASP A 378 4.29 -20.26 -31.73
CA ASP A 378 3.80 -19.76 -33.01
C ASP A 378 3.32 -18.30 -32.96
N LEU A 379 3.20 -17.70 -31.75
CA LEU A 379 2.79 -16.31 -31.56
C LEU A 379 3.96 -15.31 -31.67
N ARG A 380 5.21 -15.80 -31.65
CA ARG A 380 6.40 -14.94 -31.67
C ARG A 380 6.40 -14.01 -32.88
N ARG A 381 6.59 -12.73 -32.61
CA ARG A 381 6.61 -11.66 -33.62
C ARG A 381 8.05 -11.20 -33.87
N PRO A 382 8.36 -10.71 -35.08
CA PRO A 382 9.65 -10.08 -35.34
C PRO A 382 9.81 -8.81 -34.48
N ALA A 383 11.04 -8.49 -34.15
CA ALA A 383 11.38 -7.25 -33.43
C ALA A 383 10.84 -6.01 -34.20
N ASP A 384 10.32 -5.03 -33.47
CA ASP A 384 9.82 -3.78 -34.02
C ASP A 384 10.69 -2.58 -33.57
N PRO A 385 11.80 -2.30 -34.27
CA PRO A 385 12.67 -1.16 -33.93
C PRO A 385 11.96 0.20 -33.98
N LYS A 386 10.93 0.34 -34.84
CA LYS A 386 10.16 1.58 -34.93
C LYS A 386 9.32 1.83 -33.68
N LEU A 387 8.73 0.78 -33.14
CA LEU A 387 8.02 0.86 -31.87
C LEU A 387 8.98 1.21 -30.73
N TRP A 388 10.13 0.58 -30.65
CA TRP A 388 11.14 0.86 -29.61
C TRP A 388 11.64 2.31 -29.68
N GLU A 389 11.93 2.81 -30.89
CA GLU A 389 12.33 4.20 -31.09
C GLU A 389 11.23 5.18 -30.68
N LYS A 390 9.97 4.89 -31.04
CA LYS A 390 8.81 5.70 -30.64
C LYS A 390 8.66 5.76 -29.12
N ILE A 391 8.77 4.62 -28.44
CA ILE A 391 8.72 4.54 -26.98
C ILE A 391 9.87 5.35 -26.37
N HIS A 392 11.10 5.12 -26.85
CA HIS A 392 12.30 5.81 -26.34
C HIS A 392 12.17 7.33 -26.46
N ARG A 393 11.79 7.85 -27.61
CA ARG A 393 11.60 9.30 -27.83
C ARG A 393 10.55 9.87 -26.89
N SER A 394 9.40 9.20 -26.73
CA SER A 394 8.32 9.69 -25.86
C SER A 394 8.75 9.68 -24.38
N ARG A 395 9.47 8.66 -23.94
CA ARG A 395 10.06 8.59 -22.57
C ARG A 395 11.08 9.71 -22.34
N GLN A 396 11.90 10.05 -23.33
CA GLN A 396 12.83 11.18 -23.22
C GLN A 396 12.09 12.50 -23.03
N VAL A 397 10.95 12.70 -23.70
CA VAL A 397 10.10 13.88 -23.47
C VAL A 397 9.57 13.90 -22.04
N ASP A 398 9.03 12.78 -21.52
CA ASP A 398 8.54 12.70 -20.14
C ASP A 398 9.66 12.99 -19.12
N ARG A 399 10.86 12.41 -19.31
CA ARG A 399 12.04 12.67 -18.46
C ARG A 399 12.50 14.13 -18.53
N CYS A 400 12.51 14.72 -19.71
CA CYS A 400 12.88 16.14 -19.89
C CYS A 400 11.90 17.04 -19.13
N LEU A 401 10.59 16.81 -19.30
CA LEU A 401 9.55 17.58 -18.59
C LEU A 401 9.62 17.45 -17.08
N ALA A 402 9.91 16.24 -16.57
CA ALA A 402 10.08 16.00 -15.14
C ALA A 402 11.27 16.77 -14.55
N ARG A 403 12.32 16.99 -15.33
CA ARG A 403 13.55 17.69 -14.90
C ARG A 403 13.57 19.19 -15.21
N THR A 404 12.63 19.66 -16.03
CA THR A 404 12.54 21.08 -16.36
C THR A 404 11.86 21.84 -15.24
N VAL A 405 12.58 22.78 -14.63
CA VAL A 405 12.04 23.67 -13.60
C VAL A 405 10.96 24.57 -14.18
N GLN A 406 9.78 24.58 -13.57
CA GLN A 406 8.68 25.47 -13.90
C GLN A 406 8.36 26.46 -12.78
N VAL A 407 8.98 26.30 -11.62
CA VAL A 407 8.80 27.12 -10.42
C VAL A 407 10.17 27.66 -9.96
N ASP A 408 10.31 28.96 -9.86
CA ASP A 408 11.60 29.60 -9.57
C ASP A 408 11.85 29.84 -8.07
N ARG A 409 10.82 30.06 -7.26
CA ARG A 409 10.95 30.52 -5.88
C ARG A 409 10.88 29.41 -4.82
N CYS A 410 10.39 28.24 -5.20
CA CYS A 410 10.21 27.09 -4.32
C CYS A 410 10.73 25.83 -5.01
N VAL A 411 10.53 24.69 -4.39
CA VAL A 411 10.83 23.38 -4.99
C VAL A 411 9.72 22.99 -5.96
N ASP A 412 10.10 22.63 -7.17
CA ASP A 412 9.22 21.99 -8.15
C ASP A 412 9.09 20.51 -7.79
N PRO A 413 7.87 20.00 -7.51
CA PRO A 413 7.68 18.63 -7.04
C PRO A 413 8.13 17.56 -8.03
N MET A 414 8.01 17.79 -9.35
CA MET A 414 8.50 16.83 -10.34
C MET A 414 10.03 16.77 -10.39
N VAL A 415 10.69 17.92 -10.26
CA VAL A 415 12.14 17.99 -10.16
C VAL A 415 12.63 17.26 -8.93
N PHE A 416 11.97 17.46 -7.78
CA PHE A 416 12.28 16.73 -6.56
C PHE A 416 12.14 15.21 -6.75
N LEU A 417 11.01 14.74 -7.26
CA LEU A 417 10.73 13.31 -7.46
C LEU A 417 11.74 12.66 -8.42
N SER A 418 12.10 13.36 -9.50
CA SER A 418 13.10 12.89 -10.45
C SER A 418 14.47 12.76 -9.79
N GLN A 419 14.92 13.79 -9.04
CA GLN A 419 16.21 13.78 -8.36
C GLN A 419 16.24 12.77 -7.20
N LEU A 420 15.13 12.58 -6.49
CA LEU A 420 15.01 11.53 -5.47
C LEU A 420 15.23 10.15 -6.09
N ARG A 421 14.63 9.90 -7.27
CA ARG A 421 14.82 8.63 -7.97
C ARG A 421 16.25 8.46 -8.49
N ASP A 422 16.87 9.53 -9.02
CA ASP A 422 18.26 9.49 -9.48
C ASP A 422 19.25 9.20 -8.32
N PHE A 423 18.92 9.64 -7.10
CA PHE A 423 19.73 9.39 -5.90
C PHE A 423 19.56 7.96 -5.37
N LEU A 424 18.35 7.45 -5.35
CA LEU A 424 18.04 6.13 -4.79
C LEU A 424 18.49 5.00 -5.71
N GLY A 425 19.04 3.94 -5.13
CA GLY A 425 19.32 2.69 -5.86
C GLY A 425 18.07 2.00 -6.40
N PRO A 426 18.20 1.08 -7.34
CA PRO A 426 17.05 0.45 -8.03
C PRO A 426 16.17 -0.39 -7.09
N ASP A 427 16.70 -0.80 -5.96
CA ASP A 427 16.04 -1.66 -4.99
C ASP A 427 15.37 -0.90 -3.84
N GLU A 428 15.56 0.41 -3.75
CA GLU A 428 15.09 1.22 -2.64
C GLU A 428 13.59 1.56 -2.77
N LEU A 429 12.95 1.83 -1.63
CA LEU A 429 11.50 2.00 -1.55
C LEU A 429 11.12 3.48 -1.60
N VAL A 430 10.18 3.82 -2.48
CA VAL A 430 9.53 5.14 -2.54
C VAL A 430 8.06 4.97 -2.18
N ILE A 431 7.64 5.64 -1.12
CA ILE A 431 6.27 5.59 -0.59
C ILE A 431 5.71 7.01 -0.64
N VAL A 432 4.61 7.18 -1.35
CA VAL A 432 4.01 8.49 -1.64
C VAL A 432 2.58 8.52 -1.11
N ASP A 433 2.23 9.57 -0.38
CA ASP A 433 0.86 9.77 0.12
C ASP A 433 -0.08 10.32 -0.95
N VAL A 434 -1.38 10.32 -0.66
CA VAL A 434 -2.43 10.89 -1.52
C VAL A 434 -2.31 12.41 -1.57
N THR A 435 -1.62 12.89 -2.58
CA THR A 435 -1.40 14.33 -2.82
C THR A 435 -1.45 14.63 -4.31
N ALA A 436 -1.34 15.89 -4.70
CA ALA A 436 -1.13 16.26 -6.09
C ALA A 436 0.10 15.55 -6.69
N SER A 437 1.13 15.30 -5.87
CA SER A 437 2.38 14.66 -6.28
C SER A 437 2.26 13.17 -6.57
N THR A 438 1.20 12.49 -6.15
CA THR A 438 0.99 11.05 -6.42
C THR A 438 1.02 10.74 -7.91
N HIS A 439 0.32 11.55 -8.71
CA HIS A 439 0.27 11.36 -10.17
C HIS A 439 1.63 11.63 -10.81
N TRP A 440 2.32 12.69 -10.40
CA TRP A 440 3.67 13.00 -10.91
C TRP A 440 4.70 11.95 -10.48
N ALA A 441 4.56 11.39 -9.26
CA ALA A 441 5.39 10.28 -8.82
C ALA A 441 5.16 9.02 -9.66
N ALA A 442 3.90 8.70 -10.00
CA ALA A 442 3.58 7.60 -10.90
C ALA A 442 4.16 7.80 -12.31
N GLU A 443 4.25 9.06 -12.78
CA GLU A 443 4.82 9.42 -14.08
C GLU A 443 6.36 9.44 -14.08
N SER A 444 7.01 9.96 -13.02
CA SER A 444 8.44 10.31 -13.03
C SER A 444 9.34 9.39 -12.20
N VAL A 445 8.81 8.67 -11.21
CA VAL A 445 9.60 7.73 -10.41
C VAL A 445 9.72 6.41 -11.17
N GLU A 446 10.84 6.21 -11.86
CA GLU A 446 11.14 4.95 -12.54
C GLU A 446 11.59 3.88 -11.54
N VAL A 447 11.14 2.63 -11.72
CA VAL A 447 11.47 1.49 -10.85
C VAL A 447 11.88 0.26 -11.67
N GLU A 448 12.85 -0.49 -11.15
CA GLU A 448 13.46 -1.64 -11.84
C GLU A 448 12.92 -3.00 -11.36
N GLY A 449 11.76 -2.99 -10.72
CA GLY A 449 11.13 -4.23 -10.25
C GLY A 449 9.90 -3.98 -9.40
N THR A 450 9.16 -5.03 -9.14
CA THR A 450 7.96 -5.01 -8.31
C THR A 450 8.25 -4.61 -6.87
N ARG A 451 7.25 -4.06 -6.19
CA ARG A 451 7.32 -3.74 -4.76
C ARG A 451 8.42 -2.73 -4.41
N ARG A 452 8.57 -1.68 -5.24
CA ARG A 452 9.51 -0.57 -5.02
C ARG A 452 8.83 0.79 -4.92
N PHE A 453 7.63 0.93 -5.47
CA PHE A 453 6.81 2.14 -5.45
C PHE A 453 5.45 1.83 -4.87
N PHE A 454 5.00 2.63 -3.90
CA PHE A 454 3.72 2.42 -3.24
C PHE A 454 2.99 3.74 -2.99
N THR A 455 1.69 3.69 -3.16
CA THR A 455 0.75 4.75 -2.80
C THR A 455 -0.60 4.08 -2.48
N PRO A 456 -1.43 4.66 -1.62
CA PRO A 456 -2.82 4.22 -1.46
C PRO A 456 -3.57 4.59 -2.74
N ALA A 457 -3.90 3.58 -3.57
CA ALA A 457 -4.29 3.83 -4.95
C ALA A 457 -5.81 4.02 -5.12
N ASP A 458 -6.61 3.09 -4.64
CA ASP A 458 -8.04 3.05 -4.95
C ASP A 458 -8.93 3.62 -3.84
N ASN A 459 -8.62 3.38 -2.56
CA ASN A 459 -9.33 4.00 -1.44
C ASN A 459 -8.81 5.41 -1.12
N GLN A 460 -7.59 5.70 -1.49
CA GLN A 460 -6.96 7.02 -1.37
C GLN A 460 -6.98 7.60 0.06
N SER A 461 -6.62 6.79 1.03
CA SER A 461 -6.57 7.18 2.44
C SER A 461 -5.42 8.15 2.70
N MET A 462 -5.74 9.41 2.98
CA MET A 462 -4.75 10.43 3.35
C MET A 462 -4.08 10.09 4.70
N GLY A 463 -2.78 10.42 4.85
CA GLY A 463 -2.00 10.10 6.05
C GLY A 463 -1.49 8.65 6.09
N TRP A 464 -1.58 7.94 4.98
CA TRP A 464 -1.14 6.56 4.87
C TRP A 464 0.39 6.42 4.82
N ALA A 465 1.10 7.31 4.12
CA ALA A 465 2.51 7.10 3.80
C ALA A 465 3.44 7.14 5.01
N LEU A 466 3.18 7.96 6.03
CA LEU A 466 4.02 8.05 7.22
C LEU A 466 4.09 6.70 7.95
N PRO A 467 2.97 6.13 8.45
CA PRO A 467 2.98 4.82 9.09
C PRO A 467 3.40 3.70 8.12
N ALA A 468 2.99 3.75 6.85
CA ALA A 468 3.37 2.77 5.85
C ALA A 468 4.90 2.66 5.69
N SER A 469 5.59 3.80 5.66
CA SER A 469 7.05 3.86 5.53
C SER A 469 7.76 3.27 6.75
N ILE A 470 7.22 3.49 7.94
CA ILE A 470 7.73 2.89 9.18
C ILE A 470 7.55 1.37 9.13
N GLY A 471 6.34 0.89 8.81
CA GLY A 471 6.05 -0.53 8.67
C GLY A 471 6.91 -1.23 7.61
N ALA A 472 7.08 -0.60 6.45
CA ALA A 472 7.95 -1.07 5.38
C ALA A 472 9.41 -1.22 5.85
N LYS A 473 9.95 -0.22 6.55
CA LYS A 473 11.32 -0.24 7.05
C LYS A 473 11.54 -1.30 8.13
N ILE A 474 10.54 -1.56 8.98
CA ILE A 474 10.60 -2.61 10.00
C ILE A 474 10.75 -4.00 9.34
N VAL A 475 9.96 -4.30 8.31
CA VAL A 475 9.99 -5.63 7.67
C VAL A 475 11.04 -5.74 6.56
N ARG A 476 11.59 -4.62 6.08
CA ARG A 476 12.69 -4.55 5.09
C ARG A 476 13.80 -3.63 5.60
N PRO A 477 14.49 -4.03 6.69
CA PRO A 477 15.58 -3.23 7.27
C PRO A 477 16.78 -3.07 6.33
N ASP A 478 16.91 -3.93 5.33
CA ASP A 478 17.93 -3.95 4.29
C ASP A 478 17.74 -2.84 3.23
N ARG A 479 16.56 -2.20 3.14
CA ARG A 479 16.24 -1.20 2.11
C ARG A 479 16.23 0.21 2.69
N GLN A 480 16.66 1.19 1.90
CA GLN A 480 16.36 2.59 2.21
C GLN A 480 14.89 2.87 1.90
N VAL A 481 14.27 3.72 2.69
CA VAL A 481 12.87 4.11 2.54
C VAL A 481 12.78 5.63 2.48
N ALA A 482 12.28 6.14 1.36
CA ALA A 482 11.87 7.52 1.20
C ALA A 482 10.34 7.62 1.28
N CYS A 483 9.87 8.44 2.19
CA CYS A 483 8.46 8.81 2.32
C CYS A 483 8.24 10.21 1.78
N VAL A 484 7.32 10.38 0.84
CA VAL A 484 6.89 11.70 0.35
C VAL A 484 5.43 11.89 0.73
N THR A 485 5.13 12.92 1.51
CA THR A 485 3.78 13.24 1.98
C THR A 485 3.49 14.72 1.81
N GLY A 486 2.23 15.10 1.66
CA GLY A 486 1.81 16.51 1.73
C GLY A 486 1.59 16.94 3.18
N ASP A 487 1.60 18.24 3.41
CA ASP A 487 1.33 18.85 4.71
C ASP A 487 -0.04 18.44 5.29
N GLY A 488 -1.09 18.37 4.46
CA GLY A 488 -2.41 17.91 4.87
C GLY A 488 -2.44 16.43 5.27
N CYS A 489 -1.73 15.57 4.56
CA CYS A 489 -1.58 14.15 4.91
C CYS A 489 -0.72 13.98 6.17
N PHE A 490 0.34 14.79 6.31
CA PHE A 490 1.19 14.84 7.49
C PHE A 490 0.39 15.07 8.76
N LEU A 491 -0.51 16.05 8.76
CA LEU A 491 -1.36 16.38 9.91
C LEU A 491 -2.21 15.19 10.42
N MET A 492 -2.55 14.26 9.55
CA MET A 492 -3.43 13.13 9.91
C MET A 492 -2.71 12.00 10.66
N SER A 493 -1.39 11.86 10.52
CA SER A 493 -0.65 10.74 11.12
C SER A 493 0.72 11.13 11.68
N ALA A 494 1.02 12.42 11.79
CA ALA A 494 2.33 12.92 12.23
C ALA A 494 2.79 12.39 13.60
N MET A 495 1.86 12.13 14.53
CA MET A 495 2.21 11.61 15.86
C MET A 495 2.85 10.21 15.80
N GLU A 496 2.65 9.46 14.73
CA GLU A 496 3.31 8.17 14.54
C GLU A 496 4.83 8.29 14.37
N LEU A 497 5.33 9.45 14.00
CA LEU A 497 6.75 9.73 13.93
C LEU A 497 7.47 9.58 15.29
N SER A 498 6.74 9.75 16.40
CA SER A 498 7.27 9.47 17.74
C SER A 498 7.61 7.98 17.93
N SER A 499 6.85 7.08 17.30
CA SER A 499 7.15 5.63 17.31
C SER A 499 8.40 5.30 16.49
N ALA A 500 8.60 5.98 15.36
CA ALA A 500 9.83 5.86 14.57
C ALA A 500 11.05 6.36 15.34
N ALA A 501 10.94 7.50 16.02
CA ALA A 501 12.02 8.06 16.85
C ALA A 501 12.36 7.14 18.02
N ARG A 502 11.35 6.67 18.77
CA ARG A 502 11.51 5.76 19.91
C ARG A 502 12.25 4.48 19.52
N ALA A 503 11.98 3.95 18.33
CA ALA A 503 12.57 2.70 17.85
C ALA A 503 13.80 2.92 16.93
N GLY A 504 14.22 4.16 16.68
CA GLY A 504 15.35 4.47 15.82
C GLY A 504 15.18 4.03 14.36
N ILE A 505 13.95 3.97 13.83
CA ILE A 505 13.64 3.45 12.49
C ILE A 505 14.08 4.47 11.42
N PRO A 506 15.12 4.21 10.62
CA PRO A 506 15.77 5.20 9.77
C PRO A 506 15.03 5.44 8.44
N VAL A 507 13.81 5.95 8.52
CA VAL A 507 13.04 6.43 7.36
C VAL A 507 13.37 7.89 7.09
N LYS A 508 13.39 8.31 5.81
CA LYS A 508 13.56 9.70 5.39
C LYS A 508 12.20 10.23 4.93
N PHE A 509 11.64 11.11 5.75
CA PHE A 509 10.32 11.71 5.53
C PHE A 509 10.49 13.08 4.88
N PHE A 510 9.88 13.28 3.71
CA PHE A 510 9.86 14.53 2.97
C PHE A 510 8.42 15.07 2.97
N VAL A 511 8.19 16.19 3.64
CA VAL A 511 6.88 16.84 3.72
C VAL A 511 6.84 17.98 2.72
N PHE A 512 6.02 17.85 1.70
CA PHE A 512 5.72 18.90 0.73
C PHE A 512 4.72 19.86 1.34
N ASP A 513 5.18 21.08 1.62
CA ASP A 513 4.42 22.12 2.31
C ASP A 513 4.15 23.30 1.38
N ASP A 514 2.87 23.53 1.08
CA ASP A 514 2.35 24.76 0.47
C ASP A 514 1.25 25.39 1.32
N GLY A 515 0.85 24.79 2.45
CA GLY A 515 -0.13 25.27 3.42
C GLY A 515 -1.58 25.07 3.00
N ALA A 516 -1.84 24.10 2.10
CA ALA A 516 -3.18 23.90 1.57
C ALA A 516 -3.46 22.47 1.11
N TYR A 517 -4.72 22.09 1.09
CA TYR A 517 -5.20 20.96 0.32
C TYR A 517 -5.18 21.31 -1.18
N HIS A 518 -3.99 21.44 -1.76
CA HIS A 518 -3.81 21.99 -3.09
C HIS A 518 -4.54 21.20 -4.19
N TYR A 519 -4.59 19.86 -4.09
CA TYR A 519 -5.35 19.03 -5.03
C TYR A 519 -6.84 19.42 -5.05
N MET A 520 -7.40 19.79 -3.89
CA MET A 520 -8.78 20.29 -3.81
C MET A 520 -8.91 21.67 -4.44
N GLN A 521 -7.91 22.55 -4.29
CA GLN A 521 -7.88 23.85 -4.98
C GLN A 521 -7.87 23.64 -6.49
N MET A 522 -7.05 22.74 -7.00
CA MET A 522 -7.03 22.39 -8.43
C MET A 522 -8.37 21.88 -8.95
N LEU A 523 -9.18 21.21 -8.12
CA LEU A 523 -10.53 20.77 -8.48
C LEU A 523 -11.56 21.89 -8.41
N GLN A 524 -11.46 22.74 -7.39
CA GLN A 524 -12.47 23.79 -7.11
C GLN A 524 -12.33 24.99 -8.04
N GLU A 525 -11.11 25.47 -8.27
CA GLU A 525 -10.83 26.71 -8.98
C GLU A 525 -11.41 26.75 -10.42
N PRO A 526 -11.24 25.73 -11.26
CA PRO A 526 -11.78 25.74 -12.62
C PRO A 526 -13.31 25.78 -12.68
N VAL A 527 -13.98 25.16 -11.70
CA VAL A 527 -15.43 24.96 -11.67
C VAL A 527 -16.14 26.05 -10.89
N TYR A 528 -15.54 26.46 -9.76
CA TYR A 528 -16.16 27.39 -8.82
C TYR A 528 -15.55 28.79 -8.86
N ARG A 529 -14.39 28.97 -9.51
CA ARG A 529 -13.61 30.23 -9.58
C ARG A 529 -13.33 30.79 -8.19
N ARG A 530 -13.23 29.92 -7.20
CA ARG A 530 -12.81 30.18 -5.81
C ARG A 530 -12.47 28.88 -5.13
N THR A 531 -11.68 28.96 -4.07
CA THR A 531 -11.37 27.85 -3.15
C THR A 531 -12.19 28.00 -1.86
N THR A 532 -12.47 26.90 -1.20
CA THR A 532 -13.24 26.88 0.05
C THR A 532 -12.74 25.73 0.92
N ALA A 533 -12.43 26.02 2.19
CA ALA A 533 -11.96 25.06 3.19
C ALA A 533 -10.74 24.25 2.74
N THR A 534 -9.77 24.92 2.13
CA THR A 534 -8.55 24.29 1.60
C THR A 534 -7.27 24.78 2.26
N GLU A 535 -7.31 25.88 2.98
CA GLU A 535 -6.17 26.35 3.77
C GLU A 535 -6.04 25.54 5.04
N ILE A 536 -4.82 25.16 5.40
CA ILE A 536 -4.51 24.39 6.60
C ILE A 536 -3.55 25.16 7.52
N ALA A 537 -3.43 24.68 8.76
CA ALA A 537 -2.54 25.29 9.74
C ALA A 537 -1.08 25.16 9.31
N ARG A 538 -0.32 26.24 9.46
CA ARG A 538 1.14 26.23 9.31
C ARG A 538 1.79 25.57 10.51
N ILE A 539 2.76 24.71 10.25
CA ILE A 539 3.51 23.96 11.25
C ILE A 539 4.95 24.43 11.26
N ASP A 540 5.49 24.60 12.46
CA ASP A 540 6.95 24.67 12.65
C ASP A 540 7.50 23.25 12.67
N TYR A 541 7.93 22.76 11.49
CA TYR A 541 8.42 21.39 11.32
C TYR A 541 9.72 21.12 12.08
N GLU A 542 10.57 22.13 12.31
CA GLU A 542 11.79 21.98 13.09
C GLU A 542 11.44 21.79 14.58
N ALA A 543 10.57 22.62 15.12
CA ALA A 543 10.09 22.45 16.50
C ALA A 543 9.35 21.12 16.69
N PHE A 544 8.53 20.72 15.72
CA PHE A 544 7.85 19.42 15.74
C PHE A 544 8.86 18.26 15.73
N ALA A 545 9.81 18.24 14.82
CA ALA A 545 10.83 17.19 14.73
C ALA A 545 11.57 17.05 16.08
N ARG A 546 12.00 18.16 16.66
CA ARG A 546 12.65 18.20 17.97
C ARG A 546 11.73 17.65 19.09
N ALA A 547 10.46 18.01 19.09
CA ALA A 547 9.49 17.57 20.10
C ALA A 547 9.26 16.07 20.09
N VAL A 548 9.27 15.42 18.91
CA VAL A 548 9.08 13.97 18.78
C VAL A 548 10.38 13.17 18.68
N GLY A 549 11.54 13.84 18.71
CA GLY A 549 12.86 13.17 18.74
C GLY A 549 13.41 12.76 17.36
N LEU A 550 13.00 13.44 16.28
CA LEU A 550 13.57 13.23 14.95
C LEU A 550 14.73 14.21 14.64
N GLY A 551 15.61 13.79 13.70
CA GLY A 551 16.47 14.74 13.03
C GLY A 551 15.68 15.62 12.05
N TYR A 552 16.18 16.84 11.80
CA TYR A 552 15.55 17.81 10.91
C TYR A 552 16.44 18.20 9.73
N ASN A 553 15.81 18.45 8.59
CA ASN A 553 16.44 18.97 7.38
C ASN A 553 15.43 19.86 6.64
N GLN A 554 15.91 20.74 5.76
CA GLN A 554 15.06 21.65 4.99
C GLN A 554 15.57 21.76 3.54
N ILE A 555 14.62 21.93 2.60
CA ILE A 555 14.86 22.16 1.17
C ILE A 555 13.94 23.30 0.72
N CYS A 556 14.51 24.43 0.31
CA CYS A 556 13.75 25.63 0.01
C CYS A 556 13.69 25.99 -1.49
N SER A 557 14.60 25.45 -2.30
CA SER A 557 14.72 25.80 -3.72
C SER A 557 15.08 24.57 -4.57
N ASN A 558 14.91 24.68 -5.88
CA ASN A 558 15.32 23.63 -6.82
C ASN A 558 16.81 23.31 -6.78
N ALA A 559 17.66 24.30 -6.49
CA ALA A 559 19.10 24.11 -6.35
C ALA A 559 19.47 23.29 -5.10
N ASP A 560 18.62 23.32 -4.07
CA ASP A 560 18.84 22.62 -2.79
C ASP A 560 18.36 21.18 -2.81
N VAL A 561 17.64 20.74 -3.84
CA VAL A 561 16.97 19.41 -3.85
C VAL A 561 17.99 18.29 -3.70
N MET A 562 18.94 18.14 -4.63
CA MET A 562 19.92 17.05 -4.55
C MET A 562 20.80 17.15 -3.29
N PRO A 563 21.39 18.32 -2.94
CA PRO A 563 22.13 18.47 -1.68
C PRO A 563 21.27 18.15 -0.45
N GLY A 564 19.99 18.54 -0.43
CA GLY A 564 19.07 18.27 0.68
C GLY A 564 18.72 16.80 0.81
N ILE A 565 18.52 16.08 -0.30
CA ILE A 565 18.31 14.63 -0.32
C ILE A 565 19.57 13.94 0.24
N GLN A 566 20.75 14.31 -0.24
CA GLN A 566 22.02 13.76 0.24
C GLN A 566 22.21 13.98 1.73
N ARG A 567 21.92 15.19 2.25
CA ARG A 567 21.96 15.47 3.69
C ARG A 567 20.98 14.58 4.47
N ALA A 568 19.74 14.46 4.01
CA ALA A 568 18.74 13.64 4.69
C ALA A 568 19.18 12.17 4.82
N PHE A 569 19.72 11.59 3.76
CA PHE A 569 20.19 10.21 3.77
C PHE A 569 21.54 10.02 4.47
N GLY A 570 22.38 11.07 4.54
CA GLY A 570 23.63 11.08 5.29
C GLY A 570 23.47 11.16 6.80
N LEU A 571 22.32 11.64 7.29
CA LEU A 571 22.02 11.71 8.72
C LEU A 571 21.52 10.34 9.25
N ALA A 572 21.95 10.00 10.47
CA ALA A 572 21.51 8.77 11.13
C ALA A 572 20.07 8.88 11.65
N GLY A 573 19.36 7.75 11.75
CA GLY A 573 18.00 7.66 12.30
C GLY A 573 16.90 8.21 11.39
N PRO A 574 15.70 8.39 11.93
CA PRO A 574 14.57 8.98 11.21
C PRO A 574 14.76 10.49 11.06
N ILE A 575 14.54 10.99 9.84
CA ILE A 575 14.77 12.40 9.48
C ILE A 575 13.50 12.98 8.89
N LEU A 576 13.04 14.08 9.44
CA LEU A 576 11.97 14.91 8.89
C LEU A 576 12.58 16.01 8.02
N THR A 577 12.28 16.01 6.73
CA THR A 577 12.70 17.06 5.79
C THR A 577 11.52 17.90 5.38
N HIS A 578 11.55 19.18 5.72
CA HIS A 578 10.57 20.17 5.28
C HIS A 578 10.94 20.64 3.87
N VAL A 579 10.05 20.45 2.91
CA VAL A 579 10.25 20.83 1.50
C VAL A 579 9.24 21.90 1.12
N HIS A 580 9.70 23.11 0.89
CA HIS A 580 8.85 24.22 0.43
C HIS A 580 8.53 24.02 -1.05
N VAL A 581 7.30 23.63 -1.36
CA VAL A 581 6.89 23.36 -2.75
C VAL A 581 5.97 24.43 -3.29
N SER A 582 5.95 24.58 -4.61
CA SER A 582 4.86 25.20 -5.34
C SER A 582 4.42 24.28 -6.49
N TYR A 583 3.14 24.24 -6.72
CA TYR A 583 2.52 23.46 -7.80
C TYR A 583 2.18 24.33 -9.01
N ASP A 584 2.53 25.62 -8.99
CA ASP A 584 2.23 26.57 -10.06
C ASP A 584 2.83 26.12 -11.40
N GLY A 585 2.06 26.26 -12.47
CA GLY A 585 2.48 25.88 -13.81
C GLY A 585 2.54 24.37 -14.09
N ARG A 586 2.32 23.51 -13.10
CA ARG A 586 2.31 22.06 -13.28
C ARG A 586 0.91 21.53 -13.56
N GLU A 587 0.79 20.79 -14.65
CA GLU A 587 -0.43 20.09 -15.04
C GLU A 587 -0.41 18.65 -14.52
N ILE A 588 -1.52 18.18 -13.98
CA ILE A 588 -1.77 16.76 -13.69
C ILE A 588 -2.57 16.19 -14.86
N ARG A 589 -1.93 15.34 -15.68
CA ARG A 589 -2.55 14.72 -16.88
C ARG A 589 -3.82 13.95 -16.53
N TRP A 590 -3.80 13.21 -15.43
CA TRP A 590 -4.96 12.48 -14.91
C TRP A 590 -6.14 13.41 -14.66
N LEU A 591 -5.89 14.55 -14.03
CA LEU A 591 -6.93 15.54 -13.70
C LEU A 591 -7.49 16.20 -14.97
N SER A 592 -6.63 16.45 -15.95
CA SER A 592 -7.06 17.00 -17.25
C SER A 592 -7.91 15.99 -18.03
N ALA A 593 -7.58 14.69 -17.97
CA ALA A 593 -8.37 13.63 -18.58
C ALA A 593 -9.74 13.50 -17.88
N LEU A 594 -9.76 13.48 -16.54
CA LEU A 594 -10.99 13.48 -15.73
C LEU A 594 -11.92 14.64 -16.08
N ARG A 595 -11.38 15.87 -16.12
CA ARG A 595 -12.17 17.06 -16.47
C ARG A 595 -12.77 16.97 -17.86
N SER A 596 -11.99 16.51 -18.83
CA SER A 596 -12.44 16.34 -20.21
C SER A 596 -13.59 15.33 -20.30
N HIS A 597 -13.51 14.23 -19.57
CA HIS A 597 -14.55 13.21 -19.51
C HIS A 597 -15.82 13.74 -18.83
N TYR A 598 -15.68 14.32 -17.65
CA TYR A 598 -16.79 14.90 -16.88
C TYR A 598 -17.57 15.95 -17.70
N LEU A 599 -16.88 16.85 -18.40
CA LEU A 599 -17.53 17.85 -19.24
C LEU A 599 -18.30 17.24 -20.42
N LYS A 600 -17.88 16.08 -20.95
CA LYS A 600 -18.61 15.39 -22.02
C LYS A 600 -19.92 14.79 -21.52
N GLU A 601 -19.93 14.23 -20.32
CA GLU A 601 -21.10 13.56 -19.73
C GLU A 601 -22.18 14.52 -19.22
N LEU A 602 -21.83 15.78 -18.95
CA LEU A 602 -22.81 16.76 -18.51
C LEU A 602 -23.90 17.00 -19.58
N SER A 603 -25.15 17.03 -19.15
CA SER A 603 -26.26 17.49 -19.98
C SER A 603 -26.06 18.95 -20.40
N THR A 604 -26.67 19.37 -21.51
CA THR A 604 -26.63 20.76 -22.00
C THR A 604 -26.99 21.76 -20.90
N ARG A 605 -28.03 21.48 -20.09
CA ARG A 605 -28.46 22.33 -18.97
C ARG A 605 -27.38 22.46 -17.89
N GLN A 606 -26.69 21.37 -17.58
CA GLN A 606 -25.57 21.39 -16.60
C GLN A 606 -24.37 22.17 -17.15
N LYS A 607 -24.02 21.98 -18.44
CA LYS A 607 -22.96 22.75 -19.12
C LYS A 607 -23.22 24.25 -19.06
N VAL A 608 -24.44 24.66 -19.37
CA VAL A 608 -24.86 26.07 -19.30
C VAL A 608 -24.76 26.62 -17.88
N ARG A 609 -25.18 25.86 -16.86
CA ARG A 609 -25.05 26.26 -15.45
C ARG A 609 -23.60 26.44 -15.02
N VAL A 610 -22.72 25.54 -15.40
CA VAL A 610 -21.28 25.64 -15.11
C VAL A 610 -20.69 26.86 -15.81
N ALA A 611 -20.96 27.05 -17.09
CA ALA A 611 -20.47 28.19 -17.88
C ALA A 611 -20.98 29.54 -17.32
N ALA A 612 -22.26 29.64 -16.98
CA ALA A 612 -22.84 30.84 -16.36
C ALA A 612 -22.18 31.15 -15.00
N ARG A 613 -21.97 30.14 -14.15
CA ARG A 613 -21.28 30.30 -12.85
C ARG A 613 -19.86 30.81 -13.03
N VAL A 614 -19.10 30.19 -13.93
CA VAL A 614 -17.73 30.60 -14.26
C VAL A 614 -17.69 32.02 -14.77
N GLY A 615 -18.58 32.38 -15.70
CA GLY A 615 -18.65 33.73 -16.28
C GLY A 615 -18.96 34.79 -15.23
N VAL A 616 -20.03 34.62 -14.43
CA VAL A 616 -20.43 35.59 -13.40
C VAL A 616 -19.30 35.80 -12.37
N ARG A 617 -18.67 34.75 -11.92
CA ARG A 617 -17.58 34.86 -10.92
C ARG A 617 -16.27 35.37 -11.48
N SER A 618 -16.01 35.20 -12.77
CA SER A 618 -14.84 35.81 -13.42
C SER A 618 -14.99 37.33 -13.56
N ILE A 619 -16.22 37.82 -13.82
CA ILE A 619 -16.51 39.26 -13.86
C ILE A 619 -16.38 39.87 -12.45
N GLY A 620 -16.88 39.21 -11.40
CA GLY A 620 -16.74 39.67 -10.02
C GLY A 620 -15.28 39.85 -9.58
N ARG A 621 -14.39 38.94 -9.94
CA ARG A 621 -12.96 39.06 -9.63
C ARG A 621 -12.25 40.21 -10.35
N ALA A 622 -12.66 40.54 -11.56
CA ALA A 622 -12.09 41.68 -12.27
C ALA A 622 -12.46 43.02 -11.60
N ASN A 623 -13.58 43.06 -10.84
CA ASN A 623 -13.99 44.24 -10.10
C ASN A 623 -13.40 44.32 -8.69
N ASP A 624 -12.88 43.21 -8.13
CA ASP A 624 -12.23 43.17 -6.80
C ASP A 624 -10.71 43.41 -6.86
N SER A 625 -10.15 43.54 -8.08
CA SER A 625 -8.71 43.75 -8.34
C SER A 625 -8.35 45.21 -8.71
N ASP A 626 -9.30 46.12 -8.73
CA ASP A 626 -9.13 47.57 -8.77
C ASP A 626 -9.39 48.20 -7.37
#